data_c48c3d3577536abe29159073c0ec374b
#
_entry.id   c48c3d3577536abe29159073c0ec374b
#
_cell.length_a   1.000
_cell.length_b   1.000
_cell.length_c   1.000
_cell.angle_alpha   90.00
_cell.angle_beta   90.00
_cell.angle_gamma   90.00
#
_symmetry.space_group_name_H-M   'P 1'
#
loop_
_entity.id
_entity.type
_entity.pdbx_description
1 polymer ?
#
loop_
_entity_poly.entity_id
_entity_poly.type
_entity_poly.pdbx_seq_one_letter_code
_entity_poly.pdbx_strand_id
1 'polypeptide(L)' 'MNLIIDIGNSSCKAALFDGATLVKIHKGSNRRIEILDEWCAEYSVDKAIISSVIDLSDDVVEQLQSLPCHCIR' A
#
# COMPACT_ATOMS: atom_id res chain seq x y z
N MET A 1 11.02 -5.48 -4.69
CA MET A 1 10.12 -5.85 -3.57
C MET A 1 8.68 -5.64 -3.97
N ASN A 2 7.78 -6.37 -3.36
CA ASN A 2 6.35 -6.29 -3.63
C ASN A 2 5.61 -5.76 -2.41
N LEU A 3 4.62 -4.92 -2.66
CA LEU A 3 3.80 -4.30 -1.63
C LEU A 3 2.38 -4.85 -1.73
N ILE A 4 1.81 -5.26 -0.60
CA ILE A 4 0.42 -5.72 -0.51
C ILE A 4 -0.31 -4.77 0.42
N ILE A 5 -1.43 -4.23 -0.06
CA ILE A 5 -2.24 -3.27 0.68
C ILE A 5 -3.66 -3.82 0.79
N ASP A 6 -4.16 -3.92 2.02
CA ASP A 6 -5.52 -4.37 2.30
C ASP A 6 -6.26 -3.25 3.02
N ILE A 7 -7.28 -2.69 2.39
CA ILE A 7 -8.05 -1.57 2.91
C ILE A 7 -9.43 -2.05 3.35
N GLY A 8 -9.67 -1.99 4.66
CA GLY A 8 -10.93 -2.34 5.28
C GLY A 8 -11.80 -1.12 5.56
N ASN A 9 -12.92 -1.33 6.28
CA ASN A 9 -13.89 -0.27 6.58
C ASN A 9 -13.31 0.87 7.42
N SER A 10 -12.43 0.55 8.36
CA SER A 10 -11.84 1.55 9.28
C SER A 10 -10.33 1.48 9.37
N SER A 11 -9.71 0.47 8.78
CA SER A 11 -8.28 0.25 8.91
C SER A 11 -7.64 -0.14 7.59
N CYS A 12 -6.35 0.05 7.51
CA CYS A 12 -5.52 -0.35 6.38
C CYS A 12 -4.35 -1.17 6.90
N LYS A 13 -4.04 -2.26 6.20
CA LYS A 13 -2.85 -3.07 6.46
C LYS A 13 -1.97 -3.03 5.23
N ALA A 14 -0.68 -2.89 5.44
CA ALA A 14 0.29 -2.94 4.37
C ALA A 14 1.41 -3.89 4.74
N ALA A 15 1.89 -4.67 3.79
CA ALA A 15 3.00 -5.59 3.98
C ALA A 15 3.98 -5.45 2.82
N LEU A 16 5.26 -5.41 3.15
CA LEU A 16 6.33 -5.33 2.17
C LEU A 16 7.09 -6.65 2.15
N PHE A 17 7.21 -7.25 0.97
CA PHE A 17 7.88 -8.53 0.76
C PHE A 17 9.08 -8.39 -0.16
N ASP A 18 10.16 -9.07 0.22
CA ASP A 18 11.31 -9.32 -0.65
C ASP A 18 11.25 -10.81 -1.04
N GLY A 19 10.73 -11.09 -2.24
CA GLY A 19 10.40 -12.46 -2.61
C GLY A 19 9.32 -13.03 -1.68
N ALA A 20 9.63 -14.12 -0.99
CA ALA A 20 8.75 -14.73 0.00
C ALA A 20 8.99 -14.23 1.42
N THR A 21 9.94 -13.34 1.63
CA THR A 21 10.33 -12.84 2.96
C THR A 21 9.56 -11.58 3.30
N LEU A 22 8.85 -11.60 4.44
CA LEU A 22 8.18 -10.41 4.96
C LEU A 22 9.22 -9.46 5.56
N VAL A 23 9.32 -8.25 5.00
CA VAL A 23 10.28 -7.23 5.42
C VAL A 23 9.66 -6.29 6.45
N LYS A 24 8.48 -5.77 6.16
CA LYS A 24 7.76 -4.84 7.04
C LYS A 24 6.27 -5.06 6.97
N ILE A 25 5.58 -4.73 8.07
CA ILE A 25 4.13 -4.73 8.14
C ILE A 25 3.67 -3.45 8.85
N HIS A 26 2.55 -2.91 8.38
CA HIS A 26 1.93 -1.72 8.97
C HIS A 26 0.43 -1.91 9.08
N LYS A 27 -0.13 -1.41 10.20
CA LYS A 27 -1.57 -1.32 10.41
C LYS A 27 -1.90 0.10 10.83
N GLY A 28 -2.93 0.67 10.26
CA GLY A 28 -3.33 2.03 10.60
C GLY A 28 -4.70 2.39 10.04
N SER A 29 -5.00 3.68 10.05
CA SER A 29 -6.23 4.21 9.49
C SER A 29 -6.27 4.03 7.98
N ASN A 30 -7.44 3.68 7.42
CA ASN A 30 -7.62 3.60 5.97
C ASN A 30 -7.56 4.96 5.26
N ARG A 31 -7.46 6.06 6.02
CA ARG A 31 -7.32 7.42 5.50
C ARG A 31 -5.88 7.92 5.49
N ARG A 32 -4.96 7.15 6.07
CA ARG A 32 -3.55 7.53 6.20
C ARG A 32 -2.68 6.45 5.59
N ILE A 33 -2.26 6.69 4.37
CA ILE A 33 -1.41 5.77 3.62
C ILE A 33 -0.05 6.37 3.27
N GLU A 34 0.36 7.42 3.99
CA GLU A 34 1.64 8.10 3.77
C GLU A 34 2.84 7.17 3.98
N ILE A 35 2.67 6.13 4.79
CA ILE A 35 3.71 5.11 5.01
C ILE A 35 4.11 4.42 3.70
N LEU A 36 3.18 4.35 2.74
CA LEU A 36 3.48 3.75 1.44
C LEU A 36 4.48 4.58 0.65
N ASP A 37 4.37 5.90 0.70
CA ASP A 37 5.33 6.81 0.07
C ASP A 37 6.71 6.66 0.72
N GLU A 38 6.76 6.54 2.04
CA GLU A 38 8.01 6.34 2.78
C GLU A 38 8.67 5.02 2.38
N TRP A 39 7.90 3.95 2.29
CA TRP A 39 8.42 2.65 1.90
C TRP A 39 8.92 2.65 0.45
N CYS A 40 8.20 3.29 -0.45
CA CYS A 40 8.61 3.40 -1.85
C CYS A 40 9.88 4.25 -2.02
N ALA A 41 10.11 5.21 -1.12
CA ALA A 41 11.32 6.02 -1.11
C ALA A 41 12.52 5.26 -0.51
N GLU A 42 12.27 4.41 0.49
CA GLU A 42 13.29 3.67 1.22
C GLU A 42 13.68 2.35 0.53
N TYR A 43 12.71 1.70 -0.11
CA TYR A 43 12.89 0.39 -0.74
C TYR A 43 12.58 0.45 -2.22
N SER A 44 13.18 -0.47 -3.00
CA SER A 44 12.85 -0.61 -4.43
C SER A 44 11.59 -1.46 -4.58
N VAL A 45 10.43 -0.80 -4.58
CA VAL A 45 9.14 -1.47 -4.75
C VAL A 45 8.81 -1.55 -6.24
N ASP A 46 8.61 -2.77 -6.74
CA ASP A 46 8.30 -3.02 -8.15
C ASP A 46 6.80 -2.99 -8.42
N LYS A 47 6.03 -3.66 -7.55
CA LYS A 47 4.59 -3.82 -7.71
C LYS A 47 3.87 -3.63 -6.40
N ALA A 48 2.66 -3.11 -6.47
CA ALA A 48 1.73 -3.04 -5.35
C ALA A 48 0.41 -3.69 -5.73
N ILE A 49 -0.10 -4.57 -4.87
CA ILE A 49 -1.41 -5.21 -5.03
C ILE A 49 -2.32 -4.61 -3.98
N ILE A 50 -3.46 -4.09 -4.42
CA ILE A 50 -4.39 -3.37 -3.57
C ILE A 50 -5.71 -4.13 -3.51
N SER A 51 -6.12 -4.49 -2.30
CA SER A 51 -7.42 -5.08 -2.03
C SER A 51 -8.24 -4.13 -1.18
N SER A 52 -9.49 -3.89 -1.54
CA SER A 52 -10.38 -3.01 -0.79
C SER A 52 -11.77 -3.59 -0.71
N VAL A 53 -12.37 -3.55 0.50
CA VAL A 53 -13.75 -3.95 0.72
C VAL A 53 -14.72 -2.76 0.73
N ILE A 54 -14.16 -1.55 0.53
CA ILE A 54 -14.94 -0.29 0.50
C ILE A 54 -14.61 0.48 -0.78
N ASP A 55 -15.48 1.44 -1.12
CA ASP A 55 -15.17 2.41 -2.15
C ASP A 55 -14.11 3.38 -1.62
N LEU A 56 -13.03 3.55 -2.35
CA LEU A 56 -11.94 4.43 -1.96
C LEU A 56 -12.32 5.88 -2.23
N SER A 57 -11.92 6.79 -1.34
CA SER A 57 -12.03 8.22 -1.58
C SER A 57 -11.09 8.64 -2.71
N ASP A 58 -11.41 9.75 -3.38
CA ASP A 58 -10.58 10.27 -4.45
C ASP A 58 -9.16 10.58 -3.99
N ASP A 59 -9.01 11.08 -2.75
CA ASP A 59 -7.70 11.37 -2.16
C ASP A 59 -6.84 10.12 -2.04
N VAL A 60 -7.43 9.02 -1.58
CA VAL A 60 -6.72 7.74 -1.44
C VAL A 60 -6.35 7.20 -2.81
N VAL A 61 -7.26 7.26 -3.78
CA VAL A 61 -7.00 6.83 -5.16
C VAL A 61 -5.83 7.61 -5.75
N GLU A 62 -5.80 8.93 -5.59
CA GLU A 62 -4.70 9.76 -6.07
C GLU A 62 -3.37 9.40 -5.41
N GLN A 63 -3.35 9.17 -4.11
CA GLN A 63 -2.14 8.73 -3.41
C GLN A 63 -1.62 7.40 -3.94
N LEU A 64 -2.52 6.44 -4.16
CA LEU A 64 -2.13 5.13 -4.70
C LEU A 64 -1.60 5.24 -6.13
N GLN A 65 -2.22 6.08 -6.97
CA GLN A 65 -1.78 6.29 -8.35
C GLN A 65 -0.45 7.03 -8.44
N SER A 66 -0.11 7.84 -7.44
CA SER A 66 1.15 8.58 -7.42
C SER A 66 2.33 7.77 -6.90
N LEU A 67 2.13 6.54 -6.43
CA LEU A 67 3.22 5.69 -5.99
C LEU A 67 4.14 5.35 -7.17
N PRO A 68 5.48 5.36 -6.97
CA PRO A 68 6.44 5.10 -8.04
C PRO A 68 6.58 3.59 -8.33
N CYS A 69 5.48 2.88 -8.43
CA CYS A 69 5.45 1.44 -8.71
C CYS A 69 4.18 1.09 -9.48
N HIS A 70 4.14 -0.10 -10.06
CA HIS A 70 2.97 -0.58 -10.77
C HIS A 70 1.92 -1.07 -9.76
N CYS A 71 0.76 -0.42 -9.75
CA CYS A 71 -0.35 -0.76 -8.84
C CYS A 71 -1.39 -1.61 -9.56
N ILE A 72 -1.77 -2.73 -8.93
CA ILE A 72 -2.80 -3.66 -9.40
C ILE A 72 -3.94 -3.64 -8.38
N ARG A 73 -5.14 -3.33 -8.85
CA ARG A 73 -6.33 -3.32 -8.00
C ARG A 73 -7.28 -4.42 -8.38
#